data_45ecec437ba8359a4c33cf422f8d4773
#
_entry.id   45ecec437ba8359a4c33cf422f8d4773
#
_cell.length_a   1.000
_cell.length_b   1.000
_cell.length_c   1.000
_cell.angle_alpha   90.00
_cell.angle_beta   90.00
_cell.angle_gamma   90.00
#
_symmetry.space_group_name_H-M   'P 1'
#
loop_
_entity.id
_entity.type
_entity.pdbx_description
1 polymer ?
#
loop_
_entity_poly.entity_id
_entity_poly.type
_entity_poly.pdbx_seq_one_letter_code
_entity_poly.pdbx_strand_id
1 'polypeptide(L)'
;DVYKRQPWDRLRLIRKKCPNTKLQMLFRGQNMLGYRHYSDELVDYFVKKSIDNGIDILRIFDALNDVRNLQTAINAAKKYGGHVQAAISYTTGPVFDTEYYCHYAKELEDAGADSICIKDMAGLLTPYGTYDLVKALKETVNIPIQLHSHYTSGLASMVHLKGIEAGVDVIDTAMSPLAMGTSHPATESMVAALQGTPYDTGLDLKALSEVRDFFVPLREKYLADGLLNPKMLGVDANTLLYQVP
;
A
#
# COMPACT_ATOMS: atom_id res chain seq x y z
N ASP A 1 -2.84 -12.55 -16.79
CA ASP A 1 -1.60 -13.31 -16.79
C ASP A 1 -1.21 -13.68 -18.23
N VAL A 2 -0.06 -13.18 -18.69
CA VAL A 2 0.50 -13.36 -20.03
C VAL A 2 0.67 -14.88 -20.38
N TYR A 3 0.81 -15.71 -19.36
CA TYR A 3 1.01 -17.15 -19.50
C TYR A 3 -0.27 -17.96 -19.30
N LYS A 4 -1.44 -17.33 -19.26
CA LYS A 4 -2.75 -17.98 -19.04
C LYS A 4 -2.80 -18.86 -17.77
N ARG A 5 -1.99 -18.56 -16.76
CA ARG A 5 -2.05 -19.26 -15.47
C ARG A 5 -3.27 -18.81 -14.69
N GLN A 6 -3.85 -19.72 -13.94
CA GLN A 6 -4.89 -19.37 -13.00
C GLN A 6 -4.30 -18.44 -11.91
N PRO A 7 -4.99 -17.36 -11.50
CA PRO A 7 -4.52 -16.46 -10.44
C PRO A 7 -4.12 -17.18 -9.16
N TRP A 8 -4.87 -18.20 -8.76
CA TRP A 8 -4.58 -19.02 -7.58
C TRP A 8 -3.29 -19.85 -7.72
N ASP A 9 -2.99 -20.38 -8.91
CA ASP A 9 -1.75 -21.13 -9.18
C ASP A 9 -0.54 -20.19 -9.05
N ARG A 10 -0.65 -18.97 -9.56
CA ARG A 10 0.39 -17.95 -9.39
C ARG A 10 0.62 -17.63 -7.92
N LEU A 11 -0.43 -17.40 -7.13
CA LEU A 11 -0.32 -17.11 -5.71
C LEU A 11 0.34 -18.27 -4.96
N ARG A 12 -0.10 -19.50 -5.18
CA ARG A 12 0.50 -20.70 -4.55
C ARG A 12 1.97 -20.85 -4.90
N LEU A 13 2.35 -20.56 -6.14
CA LEU A 13 3.74 -20.62 -6.59
C LEU A 13 4.60 -19.54 -5.88
N ILE A 14 4.10 -18.30 -5.76
CA ILE A 14 4.78 -17.23 -5.02
C ILE A 14 4.93 -17.64 -3.57
N ARG A 15 3.89 -18.12 -2.91
CA ARG A 15 3.94 -18.59 -1.51
C ARG A 15 4.99 -19.68 -1.33
N LYS A 16 5.05 -20.66 -2.26
CA LYS A 16 6.06 -21.73 -2.23
C LYS A 16 7.49 -21.20 -2.33
N LYS A 17 7.70 -20.15 -3.13
CA LYS A 17 9.03 -19.53 -3.33
C LYS A 17 9.42 -18.55 -2.24
N CYS A 18 8.45 -17.94 -1.59
CA CYS A 18 8.64 -16.93 -0.53
C CYS A 18 7.94 -17.37 0.77
N PRO A 19 8.36 -18.49 1.40
CA PRO A 19 7.63 -19.06 2.55
C PRO A 19 7.65 -18.15 3.78
N ASN A 20 8.70 -17.36 3.95
CA ASN A 20 8.93 -16.50 5.11
C ASN A 20 8.52 -15.03 4.90
N THR A 21 8.11 -14.66 3.67
CA THR A 21 7.67 -13.29 3.35
C THR A 21 6.16 -13.21 3.43
N LYS A 22 5.64 -12.22 4.15
CA LYS A 22 4.20 -11.97 4.19
C LYS A 22 3.70 -11.51 2.83
N LEU A 23 2.65 -12.18 2.34
CA LEU A 23 1.99 -11.81 1.09
C LEU A 23 0.75 -10.98 1.39
N GLN A 24 0.68 -9.81 0.77
CA GLN A 24 -0.41 -8.87 0.95
C GLN A 24 -1.26 -8.76 -0.31
N MET A 25 -2.57 -8.68 -0.14
CA MET A 25 -3.53 -8.46 -1.21
C MET A 25 -4.35 -7.20 -0.93
N LEU A 26 -4.48 -6.34 -1.93
CA LEU A 26 -5.43 -5.23 -1.89
C LEU A 26 -6.85 -5.76 -2.05
N PHE A 27 -7.77 -5.26 -1.21
CA PHE A 27 -9.15 -5.70 -1.17
C PHE A 27 -10.11 -4.51 -1.06
N ARG A 28 -11.02 -4.39 -2.00
CA ARG A 28 -11.89 -3.23 -2.16
C ARG A 28 -13.19 -3.39 -1.37
N GLY A 29 -13.09 -3.70 -0.08
CA GLY A 29 -14.25 -3.87 0.79
C GLY A 29 -15.32 -4.77 0.15
N GLN A 30 -16.59 -4.33 0.17
CA GLN A 30 -17.71 -5.09 -0.40
C GLN A 30 -17.64 -5.28 -1.92
N ASN A 31 -16.77 -4.54 -2.62
CA ASN A 31 -16.55 -4.69 -4.05
C ASN A 31 -15.47 -5.70 -4.41
N MET A 32 -14.78 -6.29 -3.42
CA MET A 32 -13.67 -7.25 -3.59
C MET A 32 -12.58 -6.73 -4.55
N LEU A 33 -12.55 -7.22 -5.79
CA LEU A 33 -11.65 -6.80 -6.86
C LEU A 33 -12.38 -6.05 -7.99
N GLY A 34 -13.68 -5.82 -7.84
CA GLY A 34 -14.54 -5.25 -8.87
C GLY A 34 -15.00 -3.81 -8.60
N TYR A 35 -16.08 -3.42 -9.29
CA TYR A 35 -16.66 -2.09 -9.25
C TYR A 35 -18.16 -2.12 -8.88
N ARG A 36 -18.64 -3.20 -8.28
CA ARG A 36 -19.99 -3.36 -7.77
C ARG A 36 -19.96 -4.11 -6.44
N HIS A 37 -21.00 -3.96 -5.65
CA HIS A 37 -21.15 -4.73 -4.42
C HIS A 37 -21.46 -6.20 -4.73
N TYR A 38 -20.84 -7.06 -3.95
CA TYR A 38 -21.11 -8.50 -3.93
C TYR A 38 -21.81 -8.88 -2.62
N SER A 39 -22.43 -10.05 -2.58
CA SER A 39 -23.07 -10.53 -1.36
C SER A 39 -22.05 -10.87 -0.27
N ASP A 40 -22.46 -10.81 0.98
CA ASP A 40 -21.61 -11.10 2.13
C ASP A 40 -21.02 -12.52 2.06
N GLU A 41 -21.80 -13.51 1.60
CA GLU A 41 -21.35 -14.89 1.45
C GLU A 41 -20.23 -15.00 0.41
N LEU A 42 -20.31 -14.22 -0.67
CA LEU A 42 -19.27 -14.23 -1.69
C LEU A 42 -18.00 -13.55 -1.20
N VAL A 43 -18.12 -12.45 -0.45
CA VAL A 43 -17.00 -11.77 0.19
C VAL A 43 -16.31 -12.71 1.20
N ASP A 44 -17.07 -13.33 2.11
CA ASP A 44 -16.56 -14.31 3.08
C ASP A 44 -15.82 -15.46 2.38
N TYR A 45 -16.44 -16.05 1.35
CA TYR A 45 -15.85 -17.13 0.59
C TYR A 45 -14.55 -16.74 -0.13
N PHE A 46 -14.53 -15.56 -0.75
CA PHE A 46 -13.34 -15.07 -1.46
C PHE A 46 -12.18 -14.78 -0.49
N VAL A 47 -12.46 -14.15 0.66
CA VAL A 47 -11.46 -13.92 1.71
C VAL A 47 -10.89 -15.25 2.20
N LYS A 48 -11.76 -16.23 2.50
CA LYS A 48 -11.32 -17.58 2.88
C LYS A 48 -10.39 -18.18 1.85
N LYS A 49 -10.77 -18.15 0.56
CA LYS A 49 -9.95 -18.70 -0.53
C LYS A 49 -8.63 -17.97 -0.71
N SER A 50 -8.60 -16.66 -0.48
CA SER A 50 -7.36 -15.88 -0.55
C SER A 50 -6.36 -16.33 0.52
N ILE A 51 -6.83 -16.49 1.75
CA ILE A 51 -6.01 -16.94 2.88
C ILE A 51 -5.58 -18.40 2.69
N ASP A 52 -6.50 -19.30 2.32
CA ASP A 52 -6.22 -20.72 2.04
C ASP A 52 -5.12 -20.88 0.97
N ASN A 53 -5.01 -19.96 0.02
CA ASN A 53 -4.03 -19.98 -1.06
C ASN A 53 -2.74 -19.20 -0.76
N GLY A 54 -2.61 -18.61 0.41
CA GLY A 54 -1.33 -18.08 0.90
C GLY A 54 -1.25 -16.57 1.09
N ILE A 55 -2.37 -15.84 1.08
CA ILE A 55 -2.41 -14.43 1.50
C ILE A 55 -2.34 -14.38 3.02
N ASP A 56 -1.43 -13.56 3.56
CA ASP A 56 -1.31 -13.29 5.00
C ASP A 56 -2.05 -12.02 5.41
N ILE A 57 -1.97 -10.98 4.57
CA ILE A 57 -2.46 -9.63 4.88
C ILE A 57 -3.49 -9.21 3.85
N LEU A 58 -4.69 -8.85 4.31
CA LEU A 58 -5.69 -8.21 3.48
C LEU A 58 -5.66 -6.70 3.76
N ARG A 59 -5.22 -5.90 2.77
CA ARG A 59 -5.33 -4.44 2.81
C ARG A 59 -6.71 -4.05 2.31
N ILE A 60 -7.60 -3.79 3.25
CA ILE A 60 -9.02 -3.54 2.97
C ILE A 60 -9.25 -2.04 2.94
N PHE A 61 -9.86 -1.53 1.87
CA PHE A 61 -10.17 -0.10 1.72
C PHE A 61 -11.56 0.14 1.13
N ASP A 62 -12.09 1.31 1.40
CA ASP A 62 -13.19 1.91 0.66
C ASP A 62 -12.76 3.29 0.13
N ALA A 63 -13.11 3.60 -1.12
CA ALA A 63 -12.67 4.85 -1.76
C ALA A 63 -13.26 6.10 -1.09
N LEU A 64 -14.39 5.96 -0.40
CA LEU A 64 -15.08 7.04 0.32
C LEU A 64 -14.88 6.98 1.84
N ASN A 65 -14.03 6.08 2.33
CA ASN A 65 -13.79 5.85 3.75
C ASN A 65 -15.07 5.48 4.54
N ASP A 66 -15.91 4.63 3.98
CA ASP A 66 -17.10 4.13 4.66
C ASP A 66 -16.83 2.78 5.32
N VAL A 67 -16.74 2.74 6.66
CA VAL A 67 -16.46 1.53 7.44
C VAL A 67 -17.48 0.42 7.18
N ARG A 68 -18.74 0.77 6.88
CA ARG A 68 -19.80 -0.21 6.60
C ARG A 68 -19.45 -1.10 5.40
N ASN A 69 -18.74 -0.57 4.41
CA ASN A 69 -18.27 -1.32 3.25
C ASN A 69 -17.08 -2.25 3.54
N LEU A 70 -16.45 -2.11 4.72
CA LEU A 70 -15.29 -2.91 5.11
C LEU A 70 -15.65 -4.06 6.04
N GLN A 71 -16.76 -3.97 6.77
CA GLN A 71 -17.07 -4.81 7.91
C GLN A 71 -17.12 -6.31 7.57
N THR A 72 -17.76 -6.69 6.47
CA THR A 72 -17.84 -8.11 6.05
C THR A 72 -16.44 -8.68 5.77
N ALA A 73 -15.59 -7.91 5.07
CA ALA A 73 -14.22 -8.34 4.75
C ALA A 73 -13.34 -8.42 5.99
N ILE A 74 -13.46 -7.46 6.92
CA ILE A 74 -12.75 -7.47 8.21
C ILE A 74 -13.13 -8.71 9.02
N ASN A 75 -14.44 -8.96 9.20
CA ASN A 75 -14.94 -10.11 9.93
C ASN A 75 -14.47 -11.43 9.32
N ALA A 76 -14.53 -11.55 7.99
CA ALA A 76 -14.08 -12.74 7.29
C ALA A 76 -12.56 -12.96 7.44
N ALA A 77 -11.75 -11.90 7.31
CA ALA A 77 -10.31 -12.01 7.50
C ALA A 77 -9.94 -12.48 8.91
N LYS A 78 -10.54 -11.90 9.94
CA LYS A 78 -10.35 -12.32 11.33
C LYS A 78 -10.80 -13.78 11.55
N LYS A 79 -11.95 -14.16 11.01
CA LYS A 79 -12.51 -15.53 11.10
C LYS A 79 -11.55 -16.59 10.54
N TYR A 80 -10.84 -16.28 9.48
CA TYR A 80 -9.92 -17.21 8.80
C TYR A 80 -8.44 -16.99 9.13
N GLY A 81 -8.13 -16.16 10.11
CA GLY A 81 -6.77 -15.95 10.63
C GLY A 81 -5.87 -15.10 9.76
N GLY A 82 -6.44 -14.28 8.87
CA GLY A 82 -5.68 -13.27 8.10
C GLY A 82 -5.44 -12.01 8.93
N HIS A 83 -4.35 -11.31 8.63
CA HIS A 83 -4.08 -9.98 9.19
C HIS A 83 -4.91 -8.93 8.45
N VAL A 84 -5.68 -8.16 9.20
CA VAL A 84 -6.50 -7.06 8.68
C VAL A 84 -5.70 -5.77 8.69
N GLN A 85 -5.31 -5.30 7.53
CA GLN A 85 -4.81 -3.95 7.35
C GLN A 85 -5.92 -3.08 6.77
N ALA A 86 -6.54 -2.22 7.58
CA ALA A 86 -7.54 -1.29 7.10
C ALA A 86 -6.89 -0.02 6.56
N ALA A 87 -7.36 0.46 5.40
CA ALA A 87 -6.72 1.59 4.74
C ALA A 87 -7.58 2.85 4.78
N ILE A 88 -6.93 3.95 5.10
CA ILE A 88 -7.45 5.31 4.94
C ILE A 88 -7.20 5.72 3.49
N SER A 89 -8.24 5.92 2.69
CA SER A 89 -8.12 6.53 1.36
C SER A 89 -7.86 8.03 1.54
N TYR A 90 -6.59 8.42 1.39
CA TYR A 90 -6.18 9.80 1.64
C TYR A 90 -6.61 10.72 0.50
N THR A 91 -7.19 11.85 0.85
CA THR A 91 -7.52 12.95 -0.06
C THR A 91 -7.37 14.28 0.67
N THR A 92 -7.56 15.38 -0.01
CA THR A 92 -7.53 16.74 0.55
C THR A 92 -8.86 17.44 0.30
N GLY A 93 -9.18 18.40 1.17
CA GLY A 93 -10.40 19.19 1.07
C GLY A 93 -10.82 19.74 2.43
N PRO A 94 -11.83 20.60 2.48
CA PRO A 94 -12.17 21.35 3.71
C PRO A 94 -12.67 20.46 4.86
N VAL A 95 -13.05 19.21 4.59
CA VAL A 95 -13.52 18.24 5.60
C VAL A 95 -12.52 17.14 5.89
N PHE A 96 -11.44 17.06 5.12
CA PHE A 96 -10.44 15.99 5.20
C PHE A 96 -9.18 16.49 5.92
N ASP A 97 -9.36 16.86 7.17
CA ASP A 97 -8.29 17.34 8.06
C ASP A 97 -7.73 16.19 8.92
N THR A 98 -6.77 16.53 9.76
CA THR A 98 -6.13 15.56 10.66
C THR A 98 -7.12 14.95 11.65
N GLU A 99 -8.07 15.74 12.17
CA GLU A 99 -9.09 15.26 13.12
C GLU A 99 -10.00 14.24 12.47
N TYR A 100 -10.46 14.48 11.23
CA TYR A 100 -11.21 13.52 10.43
C TYR A 100 -10.46 12.18 10.30
N TYR A 101 -9.17 12.22 9.95
CA TYR A 101 -8.39 10.99 9.78
C TYR A 101 -8.12 10.27 11.09
N CYS A 102 -7.93 10.98 12.19
CA CYS A 102 -7.81 10.39 13.51
C CYS A 102 -9.10 9.69 13.94
N HIS A 103 -10.24 10.33 13.73
CA HIS A 103 -11.54 9.72 14.01
C HIS A 103 -11.75 8.46 13.18
N TYR A 104 -11.53 8.52 11.88
CA TYR A 104 -11.67 7.37 11.00
C TYR A 104 -10.70 6.23 11.34
N ALA A 105 -9.44 6.54 11.67
CA ALA A 105 -8.48 5.53 12.11
C ALA A 105 -8.94 4.80 13.38
N LYS A 106 -9.56 5.54 14.31
CA LYS A 106 -10.13 4.94 15.53
C LYS A 106 -11.32 4.03 15.21
N GLU A 107 -12.21 4.43 14.30
CA GLU A 107 -13.29 3.58 13.83
C GLU A 107 -12.77 2.28 13.19
N LEU A 108 -11.68 2.35 12.41
CA LEU A 108 -11.05 1.18 11.80
C LEU A 108 -10.42 0.24 12.86
N GLU A 109 -9.74 0.78 13.87
CA GLU A 109 -9.21 0.01 14.99
C GLU A 109 -10.33 -0.69 15.74
N ASP A 110 -11.42 0.02 16.08
CA ASP A 110 -12.57 -0.50 16.79
C ASP A 110 -13.34 -1.54 15.94
N ALA A 111 -13.32 -1.42 14.61
CA ALA A 111 -13.87 -2.43 13.70
C ALA A 111 -13.04 -3.71 13.63
N GLY A 112 -11.84 -3.74 14.23
CA GLY A 112 -10.99 -4.92 14.34
C GLY A 112 -9.77 -4.95 13.43
N ALA A 113 -9.32 -3.80 12.91
CA ALA A 113 -8.07 -3.73 12.17
C ALA A 113 -6.87 -4.11 13.04
N ASP A 114 -5.91 -4.84 12.47
CA ASP A 114 -4.63 -5.19 13.10
C ASP A 114 -3.53 -4.15 12.76
N SER A 115 -3.72 -3.38 11.70
CA SER A 115 -2.88 -2.24 11.33
C SER A 115 -3.65 -1.27 10.43
N ILE A 116 -3.18 -0.02 10.38
CA ILE A 116 -3.73 1.04 9.52
C ILE A 116 -2.77 1.30 8.35
N CYS A 117 -3.29 1.53 7.15
CA CYS A 117 -2.52 2.03 6.03
C CYS A 117 -3.01 3.42 5.63
N ILE A 118 -2.14 4.42 5.69
CA ILE A 118 -2.39 5.71 5.03
C ILE A 118 -2.15 5.47 3.54
N LYS A 119 -3.23 5.47 2.73
CA LYS A 119 -3.20 5.11 1.31
C LYS A 119 -3.40 6.34 0.43
N ASP A 120 -2.29 6.93 0.02
CA ASP A 120 -2.25 8.09 -0.87
C ASP A 120 -2.07 7.64 -2.33
N MET A 121 -3.19 7.43 -3.02
CA MET A 121 -3.22 6.95 -4.41
C MET A 121 -2.81 8.00 -5.43
N ALA A 122 -2.97 9.27 -5.11
CA ALA A 122 -2.74 10.37 -6.06
C ALA A 122 -1.42 11.12 -5.80
N GLY A 123 -0.67 10.77 -4.75
CA GLY A 123 0.56 11.45 -4.38
C GLY A 123 0.31 12.86 -3.82
N LEU A 124 -0.78 13.03 -3.05
CA LEU A 124 -1.24 14.32 -2.50
C LEU A 124 -0.57 14.68 -1.17
N LEU A 125 -0.01 13.70 -0.48
CA LEU A 125 0.70 13.94 0.77
C LEU A 125 1.89 14.88 0.57
N THR A 126 2.02 15.84 1.48
CA THR A 126 3.21 16.69 1.57
C THR A 126 4.10 16.22 2.73
N PRO A 127 5.43 16.43 2.68
CA PRO A 127 6.35 15.91 3.70
C PRO A 127 5.98 16.35 5.13
N TYR A 128 5.71 17.63 5.35
CA TYR A 128 5.37 18.15 6.68
C TYR A 128 3.95 17.78 7.10
N GLY A 129 2.97 17.82 6.17
CA GLY A 129 1.62 17.34 6.46
C GLY A 129 1.59 15.86 6.83
N THR A 130 2.47 15.05 6.23
CA THR A 130 2.63 13.64 6.61
C THR A 130 3.19 13.50 8.02
N TYR A 131 4.19 14.31 8.37
CA TYR A 131 4.75 14.29 9.72
C TYR A 131 3.65 14.55 10.77
N ASP A 132 2.87 15.62 10.57
CA ASP A 132 1.81 16.01 11.50
C ASP A 132 0.70 14.94 11.57
N LEU A 133 0.27 14.43 10.42
CA LEU A 133 -0.76 13.38 10.35
C LEU A 133 -0.31 12.09 11.05
N VAL A 134 0.91 11.60 10.77
CA VAL A 134 1.42 10.38 11.39
C VAL A 134 1.55 10.54 12.90
N LYS A 135 2.05 11.70 13.37
CA LYS A 135 2.12 12.00 14.80
C LYS A 135 0.75 11.91 15.47
N ALA A 136 -0.25 12.57 14.91
CA ALA A 136 -1.61 12.56 15.45
C ALA A 136 -2.21 11.14 15.44
N LEU A 137 -2.01 10.37 14.37
CA LEU A 137 -2.47 8.99 14.30
C LEU A 137 -1.79 8.08 15.33
N LYS A 138 -0.48 8.23 15.55
CA LYS A 138 0.26 7.46 16.59
C LYS A 138 -0.20 7.78 18.01
N GLU A 139 -0.78 8.96 18.24
CA GLU A 139 -1.41 9.32 19.51
C GLU A 139 -2.86 8.81 19.64
N THR A 140 -3.50 8.51 18.51
CA THR A 140 -4.92 8.11 18.44
C THR A 140 -5.12 6.60 18.50
N VAL A 141 -4.30 5.81 17.78
CA VAL A 141 -4.44 4.35 17.67
C VAL A 141 -3.22 3.63 18.26
N ASN A 142 -3.44 2.39 18.74
CA ASN A 142 -2.40 1.56 19.35
C ASN A 142 -1.84 0.49 18.39
N ILE A 143 -2.35 0.43 17.17
CA ILE A 143 -1.94 -0.55 16.15
C ILE A 143 -0.94 0.07 15.18
N PRO A 144 -0.11 -0.76 14.50
CA PRO A 144 0.90 -0.27 13.57
C PRO A 144 0.31 0.56 12.43
N ILE A 145 1.07 1.55 11.98
CA ILE A 145 0.73 2.43 10.86
C ILE A 145 1.70 2.18 9.70
N GLN A 146 1.15 1.92 8.52
CA GLN A 146 1.89 1.80 7.26
C GLN A 146 1.61 3.00 6.37
N LEU A 147 2.63 3.49 5.69
CA LEU A 147 2.54 4.60 4.76
C LEU A 147 2.73 4.12 3.32
N HIS A 148 1.71 4.39 2.49
CA HIS A 148 1.68 4.08 1.08
C HIS A 148 1.38 5.37 0.30
N SER A 149 2.32 5.83 -0.49
CA SER A 149 2.14 7.03 -1.32
C SER A 149 2.68 6.80 -2.73
N HIS A 150 1.89 7.18 -3.74
CA HIS A 150 2.32 7.20 -5.12
C HIS A 150 3.26 8.39 -5.41
N TYR A 151 4.10 8.25 -6.42
CA TYR A 151 5.16 9.21 -6.72
C TYR A 151 4.75 10.27 -7.75
N THR A 152 3.47 10.40 -8.07
CA THR A 152 2.94 11.28 -9.13
C THR A 152 3.34 12.73 -8.97
N SER A 153 3.32 13.26 -7.75
CA SER A 153 3.78 14.65 -7.45
C SER A 153 5.31 14.80 -7.33
N GLY A 154 6.06 13.70 -7.29
CA GLY A 154 7.50 13.72 -7.05
C GLY A 154 7.91 13.81 -5.57
N LEU A 155 6.98 13.85 -4.63
CA LEU A 155 7.24 14.09 -3.22
C LEU A 155 7.39 12.81 -2.37
N ALA A 156 6.98 11.65 -2.87
CA ALA A 156 6.78 10.47 -2.03
C ALA A 156 8.02 10.01 -1.24
N SER A 157 9.25 10.19 -1.75
CA SER A 157 10.46 9.86 -0.95
C SER A 157 10.62 10.78 0.26
N MET A 158 10.32 12.07 0.12
CA MET A 158 10.35 13.03 1.22
C MET A 158 9.19 12.80 2.19
N VAL A 159 8.03 12.45 1.67
CA VAL A 159 6.85 12.03 2.44
C VAL A 159 7.17 10.82 3.31
N HIS A 160 7.78 9.78 2.73
CA HIS A 160 8.20 8.59 3.48
C HIS A 160 9.24 8.91 4.55
N LEU A 161 10.25 9.73 4.22
CA LEU A 161 11.26 10.13 5.20
C LEU A 161 10.63 10.87 6.40
N LYS A 162 9.72 11.80 6.14
CA LYS A 162 9.01 12.52 7.20
C LYS A 162 8.03 11.64 7.99
N GLY A 163 7.40 10.68 7.33
CA GLY A 163 6.58 9.67 7.99
C GLY A 163 7.41 8.78 8.94
N ILE A 164 8.62 8.38 8.54
CA ILE A 164 9.55 7.61 9.37
C ILE A 164 9.97 8.41 10.60
N GLU A 165 10.37 9.68 10.41
CA GLU A 165 10.72 10.57 11.53
C GLU A 165 9.54 10.80 12.50
N ALA A 166 8.30 10.74 12.00
CA ALA A 166 7.08 10.85 12.81
C ALA A 166 6.71 9.55 13.53
N GLY A 167 7.33 8.42 13.18
CA GLY A 167 7.12 7.12 13.85
C GLY A 167 6.23 6.14 13.11
N VAL A 168 6.09 6.25 11.78
CA VAL A 168 5.43 5.21 10.98
C VAL A 168 6.19 3.88 11.11
N ASP A 169 5.46 2.77 11.18
CA ASP A 169 6.05 1.45 11.43
C ASP A 169 6.51 0.76 10.14
N VAL A 170 5.82 1.02 9.02
CA VAL A 170 6.11 0.37 7.72
C VAL A 170 5.91 1.39 6.59
N ILE A 171 6.75 1.32 5.56
CA ILE A 171 6.59 2.09 4.31
C ILE A 171 6.51 1.17 3.09
N ASP A 172 5.74 1.57 2.09
CA ASP A 172 5.67 0.88 0.80
C ASP A 172 6.69 1.47 -0.18
N THR A 173 7.45 0.59 -0.82
CA THR A 173 8.45 0.95 -1.83
C THR A 173 8.36 0.00 -3.03
N ALA A 174 9.03 0.33 -4.13
CA ALA A 174 9.14 -0.52 -5.30
C ALA A 174 10.61 -0.64 -5.74
N MET A 175 10.96 -1.76 -6.37
CA MET A 175 12.30 -1.92 -6.96
C MET A 175 12.55 -0.86 -8.03
N SER A 176 13.73 -0.24 -8.03
CA SER A 176 14.03 0.97 -8.80
C SER A 176 13.63 0.95 -10.28
N PRO A 177 13.77 -0.15 -11.04
CA PRO A 177 13.33 -0.16 -12.44
C PRO A 177 11.82 0.04 -12.63
N LEU A 178 11.02 -0.27 -11.59
CA LEU A 178 9.55 -0.15 -11.60
C LEU A 178 9.04 0.89 -10.58
N ALA A 179 9.95 1.68 -10.00
CA ALA A 179 9.64 2.74 -9.04
C ALA A 179 9.40 4.09 -9.72
N MET A 180 9.00 5.08 -8.92
CA MET A 180 8.77 6.49 -9.30
C MET A 180 7.57 6.67 -10.26
N GLY A 181 7.36 7.87 -10.74
CA GLY A 181 6.22 8.19 -11.61
C GLY A 181 4.89 7.84 -10.95
N THR A 182 4.12 6.94 -11.52
CA THR A 182 2.84 6.46 -10.94
C THR A 182 3.00 5.32 -9.93
N SER A 183 4.25 4.89 -9.64
CA SER A 183 4.58 3.86 -8.66
C SER A 183 4.96 4.50 -7.30
N HIS A 184 5.90 3.90 -6.59
CA HIS A 184 6.34 4.28 -5.24
C HIS A 184 7.80 4.72 -5.22
N PRO A 185 8.33 5.24 -4.09
CA PRO A 185 9.76 5.45 -3.92
C PRO A 185 10.57 4.19 -4.20
N ALA A 186 11.79 4.38 -4.73
CA ALA A 186 12.70 3.27 -4.98
C ALA A 186 13.19 2.66 -3.66
N THR A 187 13.08 1.34 -3.51
CA THR A 187 13.50 0.60 -2.33
C THR A 187 14.95 0.85 -2.00
N GLU A 188 15.83 0.73 -2.98
CA GLU A 188 17.28 0.88 -2.80
C GLU A 188 17.65 2.28 -2.32
N SER A 189 16.96 3.32 -2.83
CA SER A 189 17.18 4.70 -2.41
C SER A 189 16.74 4.94 -0.96
N MET A 190 15.58 4.38 -0.57
CA MET A 190 15.11 4.49 0.80
C MET A 190 16.01 3.74 1.78
N VAL A 191 16.45 2.53 1.44
CA VAL A 191 17.40 1.76 2.26
C VAL A 191 18.70 2.52 2.43
N ALA A 192 19.28 3.07 1.33
CA ALA A 192 20.51 3.85 1.39
C ALA A 192 20.37 5.12 2.24
N ALA A 193 19.23 5.81 2.15
CA ALA A 193 18.98 7.02 2.93
C ALA A 193 18.85 6.75 4.45
N LEU A 194 18.42 5.54 4.83
CA LEU A 194 18.22 5.15 6.23
C LEU A 194 19.43 4.44 6.85
N GLN A 195 20.40 4.03 6.03
CA GLN A 195 21.56 3.27 6.49
C GLN A 195 22.39 4.08 7.51
N GLY A 196 22.74 3.45 8.62
CA GLY A 196 23.49 4.07 9.71
C GLY A 196 22.70 5.07 10.56
N THR A 197 21.39 5.17 10.36
CA THR A 197 20.46 5.95 11.19
C THR A 197 19.72 5.06 12.19
N PRO A 198 19.00 5.61 13.18
CA PRO A 198 18.11 4.82 14.04
C PRO A 198 17.01 4.04 13.30
N TYR A 199 16.80 4.34 12.03
CA TYR A 199 15.79 3.74 11.15
C TYR A 199 16.39 2.77 10.14
N ASP A 200 17.63 2.34 10.33
CA ASP A 200 18.32 1.41 9.44
C ASP A 200 17.52 0.11 9.31
N THR A 201 17.24 -0.28 8.08
CA THR A 201 16.42 -1.45 7.77
C THR A 201 17.18 -2.76 7.87
N GLY A 202 18.52 -2.73 7.91
CA GLY A 202 19.38 -3.90 7.84
C GLY A 202 19.38 -4.62 6.49
N LEU A 203 18.75 -4.06 5.45
CA LEU A 203 18.73 -4.65 4.12
C LEU A 203 20.07 -4.43 3.39
N ASP A 204 20.54 -5.49 2.71
CA ASP A 204 21.77 -5.45 1.93
C ASP A 204 21.54 -4.79 0.56
N LEU A 205 22.15 -3.61 0.34
CA LEU A 205 22.08 -2.88 -0.93
C LEU A 205 22.66 -3.67 -2.11
N LYS A 206 23.65 -4.54 -1.87
CA LYS A 206 24.21 -5.38 -2.93
C LYS A 206 23.19 -6.42 -3.39
N ALA A 207 22.52 -7.09 -2.46
CA ALA A 207 21.44 -8.03 -2.78
C ALA A 207 20.28 -7.33 -3.47
N LEU A 208 19.90 -6.11 -3.05
CA LEU A 208 18.88 -5.32 -3.73
C LEU A 208 19.30 -4.94 -5.15
N SER A 209 20.59 -4.67 -5.38
CA SER A 209 21.12 -4.38 -6.73
C SER A 209 21.01 -5.60 -7.66
N GLU A 210 21.23 -6.80 -7.15
CA GLU A 210 21.02 -8.04 -7.94
C GLU A 210 19.55 -8.22 -8.35
N VAL A 211 18.62 -7.91 -7.45
CA VAL A 211 17.18 -7.91 -7.76
C VAL A 211 16.83 -6.83 -8.80
N ARG A 212 17.38 -5.62 -8.65
CA ARG A 212 17.24 -4.52 -9.63
C ARG A 212 17.68 -4.98 -11.03
N ASP A 213 18.86 -5.59 -11.12
CA ASP A 213 19.46 -6.00 -12.42
C ASP A 213 18.60 -7.06 -13.13
N PHE A 214 17.87 -7.87 -12.39
CA PHE A 214 16.85 -8.77 -12.94
C PHE A 214 15.67 -8.01 -13.57
N PHE A 215 15.23 -6.90 -12.95
CA PHE A 215 14.07 -6.14 -13.44
C PHE A 215 14.40 -5.15 -14.57
N VAL A 216 15.65 -4.72 -14.74
CA VAL A 216 16.05 -3.78 -15.81
C VAL A 216 15.63 -4.27 -17.19
N PRO A 217 16.04 -5.47 -17.67
CA PRO A 217 15.66 -5.95 -19.00
C PRO A 217 14.15 -6.21 -19.12
N LEU A 218 13.46 -6.56 -18.03
CA LEU A 218 12.01 -6.71 -18.05
C LEU A 218 11.30 -5.38 -18.28
N ARG A 219 11.77 -4.30 -17.64
CA ARG A 219 11.25 -2.95 -17.86
C ARG A 219 11.44 -2.50 -19.32
N GLU A 220 12.64 -2.70 -19.86
CA GLU A 220 12.95 -2.38 -21.26
C GLU A 220 12.02 -3.12 -22.22
N LYS A 221 11.83 -4.42 -22.00
CA LYS A 221 10.88 -5.23 -22.75
C LYS A 221 9.46 -4.68 -22.67
N TYR A 222 8.97 -4.34 -21.48
CA TYR A 222 7.61 -3.83 -21.30
C TYR A 222 7.40 -2.46 -21.95
N LEU A 223 8.43 -1.62 -21.99
CA LEU A 223 8.40 -0.37 -22.75
C LEU A 223 8.35 -0.64 -24.26
N ALA A 224 9.17 -1.56 -24.77
CA ALA A 224 9.19 -1.93 -26.18
C ALA A 224 7.87 -2.59 -26.64
N ASP A 225 7.28 -3.41 -25.79
CA ASP A 225 5.99 -4.11 -26.03
C ASP A 225 4.77 -3.16 -25.85
N GLY A 226 4.97 -1.91 -25.44
CA GLY A 226 3.89 -0.96 -25.16
C GLY A 226 3.07 -1.27 -23.89
N LEU A 227 3.54 -2.16 -23.04
CA LEU A 227 2.90 -2.51 -21.77
C LEU A 227 3.14 -1.47 -20.66
N LEU A 228 4.24 -0.70 -20.78
CA LEU A 228 4.50 0.46 -19.94
C LEU A 228 4.42 1.72 -20.80
N ASN A 229 3.65 2.69 -20.35
CA ASN A 229 3.57 3.99 -21.00
C ASN A 229 4.70 4.89 -20.46
N PRO A 230 5.62 5.41 -21.29
CA PRO A 230 6.70 6.29 -20.85
C PRO A 230 6.21 7.55 -20.11
N LYS A 231 5.00 8.05 -20.42
CA LYS A 231 4.40 9.20 -19.74
C LYS A 231 4.10 8.95 -18.26
N MET A 232 3.93 7.69 -17.86
CA MET A 232 3.70 7.30 -16.47
C MET A 232 4.97 7.35 -15.62
N LEU A 233 6.13 7.60 -16.21
CA LEU A 233 7.44 7.68 -15.54
C LEU A 233 7.79 9.10 -15.10
N GLY A 234 7.05 10.10 -15.58
CA GLY A 234 7.20 11.49 -15.18
C GLY A 234 6.56 11.79 -13.84
N VAL A 235 6.91 12.94 -13.27
CA VAL A 235 6.27 13.51 -12.08
C VAL A 235 5.69 14.88 -12.44
N ASP A 236 4.54 15.22 -11.83
CA ASP A 236 3.89 16.51 -11.99
C ASP A 236 3.40 17.03 -10.63
N ALA A 237 4.11 18.01 -10.09
CA ALA A 237 3.75 18.63 -8.82
C ALA A 237 2.40 19.40 -8.87
N ASN A 238 1.90 19.72 -10.06
CA ASN A 238 0.58 20.34 -10.21
C ASN A 238 -0.55 19.39 -9.80
N THR A 239 -0.30 18.09 -9.69
CA THR A 239 -1.23 17.11 -9.12
C THR A 239 -1.76 17.57 -7.77
N LEU A 240 -0.94 18.26 -6.96
CA LEU A 240 -1.34 18.80 -5.66
C LEU A 240 -2.42 19.88 -5.76
N LEU A 241 -2.50 20.59 -6.90
CA LEU A 241 -3.47 21.66 -7.14
C LEU A 241 -4.83 21.10 -7.58
N TYR A 242 -4.83 20.02 -8.34
CA TYR A 242 -6.02 19.52 -9.02
C TYR A 242 -6.63 18.30 -8.34
N GLN A 243 -5.92 17.66 -7.43
CA GLN A 243 -6.34 16.44 -6.72
C GLN A 243 -6.87 15.34 -7.67
N VAL A 244 -6.33 15.30 -8.87
CA VAL A 244 -6.71 14.29 -9.87
C VAL A 244 -5.80 13.08 -9.67
N PRO A 245 -6.37 11.90 -9.38
CA PRO A 245 -5.60 10.66 -9.27
C PRO A 245 -5.04 10.21 -10.63
#